data_54cd8a49946990e5692e311f291be720
#
_entry.id   54cd8a49946990e5692e311f291be720
#
_cell.length_a   1.000
_cell.length_b   1.000
_cell.length_c   1.000
_cell.angle_alpha   90.00
_cell.angle_beta   90.00
_cell.angle_gamma   90.00
#
_symmetry.space_group_name_H-M   'P 1'
#
loop_
_entity.id
_entity.type
_entity.pdbx_description
1 polymer ?
#
loop_
_entity_poly.entity_id
_entity_poly.type
_entity_poly.pdbx_seq_one_letter_code
_entity_poly.pdbx_strand_id
1 'polypeptide(L)'
;MKNLFKHASSSWVRYSQYEWRKDKNGKYYITPAPNATPIIYDPLKEYQQMVLDALNVGLMIRTSTKRKIREAIMGFVTKYGLLGLMTALPTTPSFIDYKAVYLPTNHFIREEVMDTQKYLSHFFPFEKPDFFKNGKDSLWNINGDRTMIALAMTFQKEPIAQVMCFMRNYAERYDWLEQTFRDWSFTFLSSFLFYEDEGKMDEDTRNIYRQGMAAFGGNAPSYHMELRERPVIVWVFHSLLLAIQMMFSFMLADETSSLRLCKNCMKAFFTKSDEEDFCSPECEAAHKQENKK
;
A
#
# COMPACT_ATOMS: atom_id res chain seq x y z
N MET A 1 15.87 -2.03 15.12
CA MET A 1 14.60 -1.26 15.40
C MET A 1 13.80 -1.92 16.53
N LYS A 2 14.45 -2.08 17.67
CA LYS A 2 13.73 -2.65 18.82
C LYS A 2 12.65 -1.66 19.24
N ASN A 3 11.42 -1.92 18.81
CA ASN A 3 10.18 -1.44 19.41
C ASN A 3 9.56 -0.10 18.96
N LEU A 4 9.86 0.46 17.80
CA LEU A 4 9.11 1.64 17.33
C LEU A 4 7.60 1.34 17.23
N PHE A 5 7.25 0.10 16.87
CA PHE A 5 5.85 -0.35 16.78
C PHE A 5 5.35 -1.17 17.97
N LYS A 6 6.19 -1.46 18.99
CA LYS A 6 5.79 -2.32 20.13
C LYS A 6 4.64 -1.74 20.95
N HIS A 7 4.56 -0.42 21.04
CA HIS A 7 3.52 0.30 21.77
C HIS A 7 2.72 1.22 20.85
N ALA A 8 2.73 0.91 19.56
CA ALA A 8 1.97 1.59 18.56
C ALA A 8 0.84 0.69 18.05
N SER A 9 -0.24 1.27 17.63
CA SER A 9 -1.32 0.61 16.90
C SER A 9 -1.75 1.46 15.73
N SER A 10 -2.43 0.84 14.79
CA SER A 10 -3.08 1.52 13.67
C SER A 10 -4.32 0.73 13.30
N SER A 11 -5.11 1.23 12.39
CA SER A 11 -6.25 0.50 11.87
C SER A 11 -6.32 0.61 10.35
N TRP A 12 -6.70 -0.48 9.71
CA TRP A 12 -7.02 -0.54 8.29
C TRP A 12 -8.18 -1.50 8.05
N VAL A 13 -8.77 -1.43 6.88
CA VAL A 13 -9.89 -2.28 6.50
C VAL A 13 -9.52 -3.19 5.35
N ARG A 14 -9.92 -4.45 5.44
CA ARG A 14 -9.96 -5.39 4.32
C ARG A 14 -11.32 -6.03 4.24
N TYR A 15 -11.69 -6.51 3.07
CA TYR A 15 -12.92 -7.27 2.90
C TYR A 15 -12.62 -8.77 2.86
N SER A 16 -13.61 -9.56 3.26
CA SER A 16 -13.50 -11.03 3.23
C SER A 16 -13.30 -11.61 1.83
N GLN A 17 -13.67 -10.86 0.80
CA GLN A 17 -13.54 -11.26 -0.60
C GLN A 17 -13.44 -10.05 -1.52
N TYR A 18 -12.64 -10.17 -2.58
CA TYR A 18 -12.50 -9.19 -3.65
C TYR A 18 -12.74 -9.83 -5.00
N GLU A 19 -13.10 -9.01 -5.98
CA GLU A 19 -13.32 -9.43 -7.37
C GLU A 19 -12.66 -8.48 -8.36
N TRP A 20 -12.36 -9.00 -9.56
CA TRP A 20 -11.97 -8.20 -10.71
C TRP A 20 -13.21 -7.74 -11.46
N ARG A 21 -13.27 -6.42 -11.72
CA ARG A 21 -14.27 -5.84 -12.60
C ARG A 21 -13.60 -5.08 -13.74
N LYS A 22 -14.30 -4.92 -14.85
CA LYS A 22 -13.88 -4.06 -15.97
C LYS A 22 -14.81 -2.87 -16.08
N ASP A 23 -14.25 -1.69 -16.33
CA ASP A 23 -15.04 -0.53 -16.72
C ASP A 23 -15.47 -0.62 -18.22
N LYS A 24 -16.26 0.34 -18.66
CA LYS A 24 -16.71 0.44 -20.05
C LYS A 24 -15.57 0.64 -21.07
N ASN A 25 -14.38 1.05 -20.60
CA ASN A 25 -13.18 1.22 -21.43
C ASN A 25 -12.28 -0.03 -21.41
N GLY A 26 -12.69 -1.09 -20.74
CA GLY A 26 -11.95 -2.35 -20.64
C GLY A 26 -10.83 -2.36 -19.61
N LYS A 27 -10.70 -1.32 -18.79
CA LYS A 27 -9.71 -1.27 -17.70
C LYS A 27 -10.13 -2.16 -16.54
N TYR A 28 -9.17 -2.87 -15.97
CA TYR A 28 -9.38 -3.73 -14.81
C TYR A 28 -9.28 -2.95 -13.50
N TYR A 29 -10.15 -3.32 -12.56
CA TYR A 29 -10.18 -2.82 -11.19
C TYR A 29 -10.38 -3.97 -10.22
N ILE A 30 -9.77 -3.85 -9.03
CA ILE A 30 -10.12 -4.68 -7.87
C ILE A 30 -11.11 -3.92 -7.02
N THR A 31 -12.16 -4.58 -6.58
CA THR A 31 -13.19 -4.03 -5.70
C THR A 31 -13.68 -5.12 -4.74
N PRO A 32 -14.21 -4.76 -3.55
CA PRO A 32 -14.88 -5.73 -2.69
C PRO A 32 -16.02 -6.44 -3.43
N ALA A 33 -16.15 -7.76 -3.24
CA ALA A 33 -17.27 -8.52 -3.80
C ALA A 33 -18.60 -8.08 -3.16
N PRO A 34 -19.76 -8.23 -3.85
CA PRO A 34 -21.05 -7.70 -3.37
C PRO A 34 -21.47 -8.14 -1.96
N ASN A 35 -21.12 -9.37 -1.57
CA ASN A 35 -21.46 -9.95 -0.27
C ASN A 35 -20.28 -9.97 0.73
N ALA A 36 -19.17 -9.33 0.39
CA ALA A 36 -18.01 -9.28 1.25
C ALA A 36 -18.28 -8.44 2.51
N THR A 37 -17.74 -8.87 3.64
CA THR A 37 -17.83 -8.17 4.92
C THR A 37 -16.52 -7.44 5.22
N PRO A 38 -16.58 -6.19 5.74
CA PRO A 38 -15.38 -5.47 6.15
C PRO A 38 -14.77 -6.09 7.42
N ILE A 39 -13.46 -6.15 7.47
CA ILE A 39 -12.66 -6.65 8.59
C ILE A 39 -11.64 -5.58 8.94
N ILE A 40 -11.73 -5.02 10.15
CA ILE A 40 -10.75 -4.05 10.65
C ILE A 40 -9.60 -4.81 11.30
N TYR A 41 -8.39 -4.42 11.01
CA TYR A 41 -7.18 -5.03 11.58
C TYR A 41 -6.07 -3.98 11.78
N ASP A 42 -5.05 -4.35 12.54
CA ASP A 42 -3.88 -3.49 12.79
C ASP A 42 -2.72 -3.90 11.86
N PRO A 43 -2.41 -3.12 10.81
CA PRO A 43 -1.34 -3.44 9.86
C PRO A 43 0.05 -3.47 10.50
N LEU A 44 0.27 -2.76 11.60
CA LEU A 44 1.56 -2.74 12.29
C LEU A 44 1.91 -4.09 12.93
N LYS A 45 0.93 -4.95 13.19
CA LYS A 45 1.17 -6.30 13.73
C LYS A 45 1.73 -7.27 12.70
N GLU A 46 1.47 -7.02 11.42
CA GLU A 46 1.86 -7.88 10.29
C GLU A 46 2.89 -7.21 9.36
N TYR A 47 3.52 -6.11 9.79
CA TYR A 47 4.29 -5.22 8.92
C TYR A 47 5.42 -5.91 8.16
N GLN A 48 6.18 -6.80 8.81
CA GLN A 48 7.30 -7.48 8.16
C GLN A 48 6.83 -8.34 6.98
N GLN A 49 5.82 -9.17 7.24
CA GLN A 49 5.28 -10.04 6.19
C GLN A 49 4.56 -9.24 5.10
N MET A 50 3.87 -8.16 5.46
CA MET A 50 3.19 -7.29 4.51
C MET A 50 4.18 -6.63 3.55
N VAL A 51 5.30 -6.10 4.06
CA VAL A 51 6.34 -5.51 3.23
C VAL A 51 6.99 -6.57 2.33
N LEU A 52 7.32 -7.75 2.86
CA LEU A 52 7.88 -8.85 2.06
C LEU A 52 6.92 -9.30 0.96
N ASP A 53 5.64 -9.45 1.26
CA ASP A 53 4.64 -9.85 0.27
C ASP A 53 4.52 -8.77 -0.83
N ALA A 54 4.53 -7.48 -0.46
CA ALA A 54 4.49 -6.38 -1.41
C ALA A 54 5.72 -6.38 -2.34
N LEU A 55 6.93 -6.53 -1.78
CA LEU A 55 8.16 -6.62 -2.55
C LEU A 55 8.15 -7.82 -3.49
N ASN A 56 7.72 -8.98 -3.01
CA ASN A 56 7.67 -10.21 -3.81
C ASN A 56 6.64 -10.14 -4.94
N VAL A 57 5.50 -9.47 -4.75
CA VAL A 57 4.58 -9.15 -5.85
C VAL A 57 5.30 -8.29 -6.90
N GLY A 58 6.01 -7.25 -6.49
CA GLY A 58 6.75 -6.37 -7.39
C GLY A 58 7.87 -7.09 -8.16
N LEU A 59 8.63 -7.94 -7.49
CA LEU A 59 9.68 -8.76 -8.13
C LEU A 59 9.12 -9.71 -9.19
N MET A 60 7.95 -10.30 -8.93
CA MET A 60 7.26 -11.15 -9.90
C MET A 60 6.85 -10.42 -11.18
N ILE A 61 6.57 -9.11 -11.12
CA ILE A 61 6.13 -8.31 -12.29
C ILE A 61 7.17 -8.35 -13.41
N ARG A 62 8.44 -8.48 -13.09
CA ARG A 62 9.55 -8.49 -14.06
C ARG A 62 9.69 -9.80 -14.82
N THR A 63 9.24 -10.92 -14.25
CA THR A 63 9.53 -12.27 -14.75
C THR A 63 8.30 -13.12 -15.04
N SER A 64 7.11 -12.66 -14.63
CA SER A 64 5.89 -13.44 -14.70
C SER A 64 4.92 -12.97 -15.76
N THR A 65 3.99 -13.85 -16.14
CA THR A 65 2.90 -13.50 -17.05
C THR A 65 1.87 -12.58 -16.38
N LYS A 66 1.17 -11.77 -17.17
CA LYS A 66 0.11 -10.87 -16.66
C LYS A 66 -0.97 -11.59 -15.83
N ARG A 67 -1.24 -12.86 -16.12
CA ARG A 67 -2.17 -13.67 -15.32
C ARG A 67 -1.63 -13.91 -13.91
N LYS A 68 -0.39 -14.38 -13.79
CA LYS A 68 0.25 -14.62 -12.49
C LYS A 68 0.40 -13.35 -11.67
N ILE A 69 0.71 -12.23 -12.33
CA ILE A 69 0.80 -10.92 -11.67
C ILE A 69 -0.55 -10.51 -11.07
N ARG A 70 -1.64 -10.65 -11.84
CA ARG A 70 -3.01 -10.36 -11.34
C ARG A 70 -3.41 -11.27 -10.18
N GLU A 71 -3.07 -12.55 -10.25
CA GLU A 71 -3.30 -13.51 -9.15
C GLU A 71 -2.51 -13.10 -7.89
N ALA A 72 -1.27 -12.68 -8.03
CA ALA A 72 -0.43 -12.23 -6.91
C ALA A 72 -0.96 -10.93 -6.28
N ILE A 73 -1.34 -9.94 -7.09
CA ILE A 73 -1.94 -8.68 -6.60
C ILE A 73 -3.28 -8.97 -5.90
N MET A 74 -4.12 -9.84 -6.47
CA MET A 74 -5.37 -10.25 -5.83
C MET A 74 -5.11 -10.94 -4.49
N GLY A 75 -4.12 -11.82 -4.41
CA GLY A 75 -3.71 -12.47 -3.17
C GLY A 75 -3.27 -11.46 -2.11
N PHE A 76 -2.47 -10.46 -2.50
CA PHE A 76 -2.05 -9.39 -1.61
C PHE A 76 -3.26 -8.58 -1.09
N VAL A 77 -4.12 -8.13 -1.99
CA VAL A 77 -5.32 -7.33 -1.63
C VAL A 77 -6.28 -8.14 -0.75
N THR A 78 -6.46 -9.43 -1.03
CA THR A 78 -7.31 -10.30 -0.18
C THR A 78 -6.75 -10.41 1.24
N LYS A 79 -5.43 -10.45 1.38
CA LYS A 79 -4.77 -10.59 2.68
C LYS A 79 -4.71 -9.27 3.47
N TYR A 80 -4.47 -8.15 2.79
CA TYR A 80 -4.16 -6.87 3.45
C TYR A 80 -5.16 -5.75 3.13
N GLY A 81 -6.01 -5.90 2.13
CA GLY A 81 -6.93 -4.87 1.67
C GLY A 81 -6.37 -4.02 0.53
N LEU A 82 -7.19 -3.11 0.05
CA LEU A 82 -6.83 -2.13 -0.96
C LEU A 82 -5.83 -1.12 -0.38
N LEU A 83 -4.99 -0.54 -1.25
CA LEU A 83 -3.90 0.33 -0.83
C LEU A 83 -4.35 1.73 -0.38
N GLY A 84 -5.55 2.16 -0.74
CA GLY A 84 -6.03 3.51 -0.45
C GLY A 84 -5.36 4.56 -1.34
N LEU A 85 -5.20 4.27 -2.62
CA LEU A 85 -4.49 5.13 -3.58
C LEU A 85 -5.05 6.54 -3.67
N MET A 86 -6.34 6.73 -3.37
CA MET A 86 -6.97 8.04 -3.43
C MET A 86 -6.31 9.05 -2.49
N THR A 87 -6.06 8.68 -1.24
CA THR A 87 -5.39 9.58 -0.28
C THR A 87 -3.88 9.58 -0.38
N ALA A 88 -3.30 8.61 -1.07
CA ALA A 88 -1.89 8.67 -1.45
C ALA A 88 -1.62 9.72 -2.53
N LEU A 89 -2.65 10.11 -3.29
CA LEU A 89 -2.57 11.24 -4.21
C LEU A 89 -2.76 12.56 -3.44
N PRO A 90 -1.85 13.52 -3.55
CA PRO A 90 -1.93 14.77 -2.81
C PRO A 90 -3.23 15.52 -3.10
N THR A 91 -3.98 15.79 -2.06
CA THR A 91 -5.26 16.51 -2.13
C THR A 91 -5.48 17.31 -0.83
N THR A 92 -6.44 18.22 -0.84
CA THR A 92 -6.87 18.88 0.38
C THR A 92 -7.78 17.96 1.21
N PRO A 93 -7.75 18.04 2.55
CA PRO A 93 -8.57 17.16 3.40
C PRO A 93 -10.08 17.19 3.11
N SER A 94 -10.61 18.33 2.72
CA SER A 94 -12.04 18.53 2.41
C SER A 94 -12.31 18.67 0.91
N PHE A 95 -11.52 17.99 0.06
CA PHE A 95 -11.62 18.13 -1.39
C PHE A 95 -12.99 17.77 -1.97
N ILE A 96 -13.78 16.98 -1.27
CA ILE A 96 -15.15 16.61 -1.68
C ILE A 96 -16.06 17.83 -1.81
N ASP A 97 -15.81 18.86 -1.01
CA ASP A 97 -16.58 20.11 -1.00
C ASP A 97 -16.15 21.08 -2.10
N TYR A 98 -15.06 20.81 -2.79
CA TYR A 98 -14.53 21.67 -3.85
C TYR A 98 -14.96 21.19 -5.23
N LYS A 99 -15.13 22.13 -6.16
CA LYS A 99 -15.39 21.79 -7.58
C LYS A 99 -14.22 21.11 -8.25
N ALA A 100 -13.00 21.39 -7.79
CA ALA A 100 -11.79 20.84 -8.35
C ALA A 100 -10.78 20.49 -7.26
N VAL A 101 -9.94 19.50 -7.51
CA VAL A 101 -8.82 19.07 -6.67
C VAL A 101 -7.51 19.45 -7.33
N TYR A 102 -6.54 19.84 -6.50
CA TYR A 102 -5.17 20.13 -6.93
C TYR A 102 -4.26 18.95 -6.56
N LEU A 103 -3.52 18.44 -7.54
CA LEU A 103 -2.72 17.22 -7.47
C LEU A 103 -1.23 17.53 -7.79
N PRO A 104 -0.50 18.22 -6.92
CA PRO A 104 0.85 18.72 -7.24
C PRO A 104 1.89 17.62 -7.44
N THR A 105 1.70 16.46 -6.84
CA THR A 105 2.67 15.35 -6.89
C THR A 105 1.98 13.99 -6.95
N ASN A 106 1.35 13.68 -8.07
CA ASN A 106 0.79 12.35 -8.24
C ASN A 106 1.52 11.58 -9.35
N HIS A 107 1.56 10.24 -9.24
CA HIS A 107 2.23 9.38 -10.21
C HIS A 107 1.30 8.83 -11.29
N PHE A 108 -0.01 8.96 -11.11
CA PHE A 108 -1.02 8.25 -11.90
C PHE A 108 -1.86 9.16 -12.78
N ILE A 109 -2.05 10.41 -12.36
CA ILE A 109 -2.88 11.41 -13.04
C ILE A 109 -1.97 12.53 -13.50
N ARG A 110 -1.97 12.85 -14.79
CA ARG A 110 -1.08 13.88 -15.37
C ARG A 110 -1.59 15.31 -15.16
N GLU A 111 -2.88 15.45 -14.90
CA GLU A 111 -3.51 16.76 -14.70
C GLU A 111 -3.18 17.25 -13.29
N GLU A 112 -2.69 18.47 -13.17
CA GLU A 112 -2.42 19.10 -11.87
C GLU A 112 -3.70 19.59 -11.19
N VAL A 113 -4.71 19.95 -11.98
CA VAL A 113 -6.03 20.39 -11.50
C VAL A 113 -7.11 19.59 -12.22
N MET A 114 -8.03 19.03 -11.47
CA MET A 114 -9.09 18.19 -12.01
C MET A 114 -10.41 18.45 -11.30
N ASP A 115 -11.52 18.37 -12.04
CA ASP A 115 -12.86 18.35 -11.44
C ASP A 115 -12.97 17.23 -10.41
N THR A 116 -13.56 17.54 -9.25
CA THR A 116 -13.64 16.60 -8.13
C THR A 116 -14.39 15.33 -8.49
N GLN A 117 -15.48 15.42 -9.26
CA GLN A 117 -16.22 14.22 -9.66
C GLN A 117 -15.43 13.37 -10.67
N LYS A 118 -14.69 14.02 -11.58
CA LYS A 118 -13.77 13.33 -12.48
C LYS A 118 -12.67 12.61 -11.67
N TYR A 119 -12.08 13.26 -10.69
CA TYR A 119 -11.09 12.66 -9.78
C TYR A 119 -11.66 11.41 -9.10
N LEU A 120 -12.82 11.53 -8.48
CA LEU A 120 -13.46 10.42 -7.78
C LEU A 120 -13.89 9.28 -8.71
N SER A 121 -14.18 9.54 -9.98
CA SER A 121 -14.51 8.50 -10.94
C SER A 121 -13.36 7.51 -11.19
N HIS A 122 -12.11 7.87 -10.85
CA HIS A 122 -10.99 6.94 -10.89
C HIS A 122 -11.08 5.84 -9.82
N PHE A 123 -11.79 6.10 -8.73
CA PHE A 123 -11.92 5.20 -7.58
C PHE A 123 -13.34 4.63 -7.42
N PHE A 124 -14.32 5.23 -8.10
CA PHE A 124 -15.71 4.76 -8.17
C PHE A 124 -16.15 4.65 -9.63
N PRO A 125 -15.51 3.76 -10.44
CA PRO A 125 -15.74 3.72 -11.89
C PRO A 125 -17.09 3.10 -12.28
N PHE A 126 -17.75 2.40 -11.35
CA PHE A 126 -18.99 1.65 -11.62
C PHE A 126 -20.22 2.34 -11.07
N GLU A 127 -20.17 2.76 -9.83
CA GLU A 127 -21.27 3.41 -9.13
C GLU A 127 -20.77 4.67 -8.42
N LYS A 128 -21.57 5.73 -8.47
CA LYS A 128 -21.25 6.94 -7.71
C LYS A 128 -21.58 6.70 -6.25
N PRO A 129 -20.68 7.05 -5.32
CA PRO A 129 -20.98 7.00 -3.89
C PRO A 129 -22.18 7.90 -3.54
N ASP A 130 -23.01 7.45 -2.60
CA ASP A 130 -24.23 8.17 -2.22
C ASP A 130 -23.98 9.58 -1.66
N PHE A 131 -22.79 9.86 -1.13
CA PHE A 131 -22.43 11.19 -0.64
C PHE A 131 -22.36 12.27 -1.73
N PHE A 132 -22.49 11.92 -3.02
CA PHE A 132 -22.61 12.87 -4.15
C PHE A 132 -24.05 13.13 -4.59
N LYS A 133 -25.02 12.39 -4.06
CA LYS A 133 -26.43 12.64 -4.34
C LYS A 133 -26.91 13.80 -3.48
N ASN A 134 -26.96 15.00 -4.06
CA ASN A 134 -27.53 16.21 -3.44
C ASN A 134 -27.11 16.42 -1.98
N GLY A 135 -26.69 17.61 -1.57
CA GLY A 135 -26.15 17.88 -0.23
C GLY A 135 -27.02 17.52 0.98
N LYS A 136 -28.22 16.98 0.76
CA LYS A 136 -29.09 16.38 1.77
C LYS A 136 -28.97 14.85 1.87
N ASP A 137 -28.43 14.19 0.85
CA ASP A 137 -28.27 12.72 0.76
C ASP A 137 -26.79 12.32 0.81
N SER A 138 -25.99 13.09 1.52
CA SER A 138 -24.60 12.73 1.78
C SER A 138 -24.52 11.50 2.67
N LEU A 139 -23.39 10.81 2.68
CA LEU A 139 -23.09 9.73 3.64
C LEU A 139 -23.42 10.11 5.09
N TRP A 140 -23.51 11.39 5.37
CA TRP A 140 -23.75 12.02 6.64
C TRP A 140 -25.20 12.48 6.82
N ASN A 141 -26.09 12.24 5.85
CA ASN A 141 -27.51 12.59 6.00
C ASN A 141 -28.20 11.53 6.86
N ILE A 142 -28.15 11.77 8.13
CA ILE A 142 -28.58 10.89 9.20
C ILE A 142 -30.06 11.14 9.43
N ASN A 143 -30.93 10.55 8.63
CA ASN A 143 -32.39 10.64 8.79
C ASN A 143 -32.89 10.00 10.12
N GLY A 144 -32.19 10.27 11.23
CA GLY A 144 -32.57 9.78 12.56
C GLY A 144 -32.22 8.31 12.84
N ASP A 145 -31.59 7.62 11.90
CA ASP A 145 -31.12 6.24 12.11
C ASP A 145 -29.90 6.23 13.03
N ARG A 146 -30.07 5.65 14.23
CA ARG A 146 -29.01 5.56 15.25
C ARG A 146 -27.77 4.81 14.74
N THR A 147 -27.95 3.82 13.87
CA THR A 147 -26.83 3.05 13.28
C THR A 147 -26.01 3.91 12.34
N MET A 148 -26.67 4.71 11.51
CA MET A 148 -26.01 5.64 10.59
C MET A 148 -25.35 6.79 11.36
N ILE A 149 -25.93 7.26 12.47
CA ILE A 149 -25.30 8.24 13.36
C ILE A 149 -24.00 7.68 13.94
N ALA A 150 -24.04 6.46 14.47
CA ALA A 150 -22.88 5.82 15.05
C ALA A 150 -21.76 5.60 14.00
N LEU A 151 -22.11 5.16 12.78
CA LEU A 151 -21.18 5.03 11.66
C LEU A 151 -20.57 6.37 11.27
N ALA A 152 -21.41 7.43 11.12
CA ALA A 152 -20.93 8.77 10.81
C ALA A 152 -19.95 9.29 11.87
N MET A 153 -20.27 9.12 13.15
CA MET A 153 -19.39 9.53 14.25
C MET A 153 -18.07 8.73 14.27
N THR A 154 -18.13 7.46 13.91
CA THR A 154 -16.92 6.61 13.79
C THR A 154 -16.06 7.10 12.62
N PHE A 155 -16.64 7.28 11.45
CA PHE A 155 -15.92 7.71 10.26
C PHE A 155 -15.41 9.14 10.30
N GLN A 156 -16.01 10.02 11.10
CA GLN A 156 -15.57 11.40 11.20
C GLN A 156 -14.10 11.55 11.64
N LYS A 157 -13.57 10.57 12.35
CA LYS A 157 -12.17 10.56 12.83
C LYS A 157 -11.23 9.73 11.94
N GLU A 158 -11.78 9.01 10.96
CA GLU A 158 -11.00 8.10 10.12
C GLU A 158 -10.41 8.81 8.91
N PRO A 159 -9.22 8.37 8.45
CA PRO A 159 -8.64 8.86 7.20
C PRO A 159 -9.58 8.64 6.01
N ILE A 160 -9.59 9.58 5.07
CA ILE A 160 -10.47 9.51 3.88
C ILE A 160 -10.28 8.20 3.12
N ALA A 161 -9.03 7.71 2.96
CA ALA A 161 -8.80 6.45 2.28
C ALA A 161 -9.42 5.26 3.00
N GLN A 162 -9.40 5.25 4.32
CA GLN A 162 -10.03 4.19 5.09
C GLN A 162 -11.54 4.22 4.90
N VAL A 163 -12.15 5.41 4.98
CA VAL A 163 -13.58 5.60 4.72
C VAL A 163 -13.95 5.11 3.32
N MET A 164 -13.17 5.47 2.30
CA MET A 164 -13.41 5.02 0.93
C MET A 164 -13.27 3.50 0.79
N CYS A 165 -12.25 2.91 1.40
CA CYS A 165 -12.06 1.46 1.38
C CYS A 165 -13.16 0.68 2.12
N PHE A 166 -13.90 1.32 3.02
CA PHE A 166 -15.11 0.75 3.63
C PHE A 166 -16.29 0.68 2.65
N MET A 167 -16.26 1.46 1.58
CA MET A 167 -17.33 1.48 0.60
C MET A 167 -17.17 0.33 -0.38
N ARG A 168 -18.23 -0.44 -0.60
CA ARG A 168 -18.22 -1.60 -1.50
C ARG A 168 -17.98 -1.27 -2.96
N ASN A 169 -18.26 -0.04 -3.35
CA ASN A 169 -18.08 0.45 -4.71
C ASN A 169 -16.70 1.14 -4.93
N TYR A 170 -15.87 1.25 -3.88
CA TYR A 170 -14.49 1.68 -4.04
C TYR A 170 -13.68 0.62 -4.79
N ALA A 171 -12.89 1.07 -5.74
CA ALA A 171 -12.12 0.18 -6.58
C ALA A 171 -10.75 0.78 -6.93
N GLU A 172 -9.74 -0.05 -7.02
CA GLU A 172 -8.39 0.36 -7.41
C GLU A 172 -8.01 -0.21 -8.76
N ARG A 173 -7.45 0.64 -9.62
CA ARG A 173 -7.04 0.26 -10.97
C ARG A 173 -5.86 -0.70 -10.93
N TYR A 174 -5.94 -1.75 -11.75
CA TYR A 174 -4.89 -2.74 -11.88
C TYR A 174 -3.54 -2.12 -12.30
N ASP A 175 -3.52 -1.24 -13.29
CA ASP A 175 -2.30 -0.63 -13.81
C ASP A 175 -1.60 0.25 -12.74
N TRP A 176 -2.36 0.90 -11.88
CA TRP A 176 -1.80 1.68 -10.76
C TRP A 176 -1.23 0.79 -9.66
N LEU A 177 -1.95 -0.28 -9.31
CA LEU A 177 -1.46 -1.27 -8.36
C LEU A 177 -0.17 -1.94 -8.88
N GLU A 178 -0.17 -2.39 -10.14
CA GLU A 178 1.01 -2.97 -10.77
C GLU A 178 2.21 -2.01 -10.73
N GLN A 179 1.99 -0.74 -11.06
CA GLN A 179 3.06 0.27 -11.03
C GLN A 179 3.57 0.47 -9.60
N THR A 180 2.70 0.59 -8.61
CA THR A 180 3.09 0.75 -7.19
C THR A 180 3.98 -0.39 -6.70
N PHE A 181 3.58 -1.65 -6.96
CA PHE A 181 4.39 -2.81 -6.56
C PHE A 181 5.74 -2.87 -7.32
N ARG A 182 5.74 -2.47 -8.58
CA ARG A 182 6.97 -2.36 -9.39
C ARG A 182 7.94 -1.33 -8.79
N ASP A 183 7.44 -0.16 -8.43
CA ASP A 183 8.25 0.92 -7.88
C ASP A 183 8.85 0.53 -6.52
N TRP A 184 8.10 -0.13 -5.66
CA TRP A 184 8.63 -0.67 -4.41
C TRP A 184 9.75 -1.69 -4.64
N SER A 185 9.54 -2.65 -5.53
CA SER A 185 10.57 -3.64 -5.84
C SER A 185 11.79 -3.04 -6.51
N PHE A 186 11.61 -2.00 -7.33
CA PHE A 186 12.72 -1.27 -7.93
C PHE A 186 13.56 -0.56 -6.86
N THR A 187 12.92 0.13 -5.92
CA THR A 187 13.60 0.79 -4.80
C THR A 187 14.38 -0.20 -3.95
N PHE A 188 13.77 -1.36 -3.63
CA PHE A 188 14.44 -2.42 -2.91
C PHE A 188 15.68 -2.94 -3.65
N LEU A 189 15.55 -3.28 -4.94
CA LEU A 189 16.65 -3.77 -5.75
C LEU A 189 17.77 -2.74 -5.87
N SER A 190 17.42 -1.47 -6.06
CA SER A 190 18.40 -0.38 -6.14
C SER A 190 19.19 -0.24 -4.83
N SER A 191 18.51 -0.31 -3.69
CA SER A 191 19.16 -0.28 -2.38
C SER A 191 20.09 -1.49 -2.20
N PHE A 192 19.60 -2.69 -2.51
CA PHE A 192 20.36 -3.94 -2.36
C PHE A 192 21.63 -3.92 -3.23
N LEU A 193 21.50 -3.58 -4.52
CA LEU A 193 22.63 -3.49 -5.44
C LEU A 193 23.63 -2.41 -5.04
N PHE A 194 23.16 -1.28 -4.50
CA PHE A 194 24.04 -0.22 -4.01
C PHE A 194 24.99 -0.76 -2.93
N TYR A 195 24.49 -1.46 -1.93
CA TYR A 195 25.33 -1.98 -0.84
C TYR A 195 26.20 -3.16 -1.25
N GLU A 196 25.74 -4.02 -2.18
CA GLU A 196 26.57 -5.13 -2.67
C GLU A 196 27.74 -4.69 -3.58
N ASP A 197 27.53 -3.65 -4.36
CA ASP A 197 28.48 -3.21 -5.40
C ASP A 197 29.09 -1.82 -5.14
N GLU A 198 28.88 -1.22 -3.96
CA GLU A 198 29.31 0.15 -3.64
C GLU A 198 30.80 0.37 -3.95
N GLY A 199 31.65 -0.61 -3.62
CA GLY A 199 33.10 -0.54 -3.87
C GLY A 199 33.51 -0.67 -5.33
N LYS A 200 32.59 -1.08 -6.21
CA LYS A 200 32.85 -1.29 -7.65
C LYS A 200 32.22 -0.19 -8.52
N MET A 201 31.35 0.63 -7.95
CA MET A 201 30.65 1.69 -8.69
C MET A 201 31.55 2.93 -8.83
N ASP A 202 31.46 3.57 -10.01
CA ASP A 202 31.97 4.93 -10.17
C ASP A 202 31.10 5.94 -9.42
N GLU A 203 31.62 7.15 -9.22
CA GLU A 203 30.94 8.17 -8.42
C GLU A 203 29.63 8.66 -9.06
N ASP A 204 29.56 8.71 -10.38
CA ASP A 204 28.35 9.14 -11.09
C ASP A 204 27.22 8.12 -10.91
N THR A 205 27.52 6.83 -11.07
CA THR A 205 26.58 5.74 -10.79
C THR A 205 26.12 5.76 -9.33
N ARG A 206 27.04 5.93 -8.40
CA ARG A 206 26.73 6.03 -6.96
C ARG A 206 25.79 7.20 -6.65
N ASN A 207 26.01 8.35 -7.28
CA ASN A 207 25.16 9.52 -7.11
C ASN A 207 23.74 9.30 -7.70
N ILE A 208 23.60 8.59 -8.81
CA ILE A 208 22.29 8.22 -9.38
C ILE A 208 21.49 7.37 -8.39
N TYR A 209 22.12 6.35 -7.77
CA TYR A 209 21.46 5.52 -6.77
C TYR A 209 21.05 6.34 -5.53
N ARG A 210 21.94 7.22 -5.03
CA ARG A 210 21.65 8.11 -3.88
C ARG A 210 20.47 9.04 -4.18
N GLN A 211 20.40 9.61 -5.36
CA GLN A 211 19.28 10.47 -5.78
C GLN A 211 17.98 9.68 -5.91
N GLY A 212 18.04 8.47 -6.48
CA GLY A 212 16.88 7.56 -6.56
C GLY A 212 16.33 7.20 -5.19
N MET A 213 17.20 6.91 -4.22
CA MET A 213 16.78 6.63 -2.85
C MET A 213 16.25 7.89 -2.14
N ALA A 214 16.84 9.05 -2.35
CA ALA A 214 16.35 10.31 -1.79
C ALA A 214 14.96 10.72 -2.30
N ALA A 215 14.62 10.29 -3.53
CA ALA A 215 13.29 10.50 -4.11
C ALA A 215 12.23 9.56 -3.52
N PHE A 216 12.65 8.46 -2.86
CA PHE A 216 11.73 7.55 -2.19
C PHE A 216 11.32 8.14 -0.84
N GLY A 217 10.05 8.48 -0.73
CA GLY A 217 9.51 9.08 0.48
C GLY A 217 7.99 9.04 0.48
N GLY A 218 7.41 9.38 1.61
CA GLY A 218 5.98 9.46 1.82
C GLY A 218 5.64 10.55 2.82
N ASN A 219 4.35 10.89 2.93
CA ASN A 219 3.90 11.81 3.96
C ASN A 219 4.07 11.17 5.35
N ALA A 220 4.54 11.95 6.30
CA ALA A 220 4.61 11.52 7.69
C ALA A 220 3.19 11.23 8.21
N PRO A 221 2.97 10.10 8.91
CA PRO A 221 1.69 9.82 9.54
C PRO A 221 1.46 10.81 10.68
N SER A 222 0.20 11.12 10.94
CA SER A 222 -0.18 11.76 12.20
C SER A 222 -0.29 10.72 13.31
N TYR A 223 -0.34 11.16 14.56
CA TYR A 223 -0.56 10.27 15.69
C TYR A 223 -1.36 10.97 16.78
N HIS A 224 -1.98 10.16 17.63
CA HIS A 224 -2.59 10.62 18.88
C HIS A 224 -2.32 9.60 19.99
N MET A 225 -2.59 10.00 21.24
CA MET A 225 -2.44 9.12 22.40
C MET A 225 -3.81 8.60 22.81
N GLU A 226 -3.91 7.29 23.04
CA GLU A 226 -5.07 6.65 23.66
C GLU A 226 -4.70 6.10 25.04
N LEU A 227 -5.62 6.25 26.00
CA LEU A 227 -5.53 5.60 27.30
C LEU A 227 -6.26 4.25 27.19
N ARG A 228 -5.48 3.18 27.23
CA ARG A 228 -5.95 1.79 27.36
C ARG A 228 -5.51 1.29 28.73
N GLU A 229 -5.09 0.04 28.91
CA GLU A 229 -4.42 -0.40 30.13
C GLU A 229 -3.18 0.43 30.48
N ARG A 230 -2.57 1.01 29.46
CA ARG A 230 -1.48 1.98 29.51
C ARG A 230 -1.59 2.94 28.33
N PRO A 231 -0.94 4.11 28.35
CA PRO A 231 -0.88 5.00 27.19
C PRO A 231 -0.33 4.29 25.95
N VAL A 232 -1.02 4.40 24.82
CA VAL A 232 -0.65 3.82 23.54
C VAL A 232 -0.60 4.92 22.50
N ILE A 233 0.44 4.92 21.65
CA ILE A 233 0.51 5.78 20.48
C ILE A 233 -0.30 5.10 19.36
N VAL A 234 -1.30 5.81 18.86
CA VAL A 234 -2.08 5.35 17.69
C VAL A 234 -1.61 6.15 16.48
N TRP A 235 -1.03 5.43 15.52
CA TRP A 235 -0.61 5.98 14.24
C TRP A 235 -1.78 6.03 13.28
N VAL A 236 -2.00 7.21 12.72
CA VAL A 236 -3.04 7.44 11.71
C VAL A 236 -2.37 7.53 10.34
N PHE A 237 -2.42 6.44 9.61
CA PHE A 237 -2.00 6.40 8.21
C PHE A 237 -3.18 6.82 7.34
N HIS A 238 -2.93 7.72 6.39
CA HIS A 238 -3.97 8.15 5.45
C HIS A 238 -4.29 7.07 4.40
N SER A 239 -3.41 6.09 4.24
CA SER A 239 -3.60 4.95 3.34
C SER A 239 -2.71 3.78 3.75
N LEU A 240 -3.07 2.56 3.35
CA LEU A 240 -2.19 1.39 3.52
C LEU A 240 -0.91 1.54 2.70
N LEU A 241 -0.99 2.21 1.55
CA LEU A 241 0.18 2.58 0.75
C LEU A 241 1.22 3.31 1.59
N LEU A 242 0.82 4.38 2.29
CA LEU A 242 1.73 5.19 3.13
C LEU A 242 2.26 4.39 4.33
N ALA A 243 1.43 3.52 4.91
CA ALA A 243 1.86 2.63 5.98
C ALA A 243 2.97 1.69 5.49
N ILE A 244 2.80 1.03 4.34
CA ILE A 244 3.79 0.13 3.75
C ILE A 244 5.07 0.89 3.40
N GLN A 245 4.97 2.07 2.78
CA GLN A 245 6.14 2.90 2.45
C GLN A 245 6.95 3.24 3.70
N MET A 246 6.30 3.67 4.77
CA MET A 246 6.98 3.99 6.02
C MET A 246 7.63 2.75 6.64
N MET A 247 6.89 1.64 6.75
CA MET A 247 7.41 0.38 7.30
C MET A 247 8.61 -0.13 6.49
N PHE A 248 8.53 -0.04 5.16
CA PHE A 248 9.62 -0.41 4.27
C PHE A 248 10.85 0.47 4.47
N SER A 249 10.67 1.80 4.58
CA SER A 249 11.78 2.72 4.84
C SER A 249 12.49 2.38 6.16
N PHE A 250 11.74 2.07 7.22
CA PHE A 250 12.33 1.64 8.49
C PHE A 250 13.04 0.29 8.39
N MET A 251 12.50 -0.64 7.62
CA MET A 251 13.16 -1.95 7.42
C MET A 251 14.45 -1.82 6.62
N LEU A 252 14.53 -0.92 5.65
CA LEU A 252 15.77 -0.63 4.92
C LEU A 252 16.83 0.05 5.80
N ALA A 253 16.40 0.87 6.75
CA ALA A 253 17.29 1.60 7.66
C ALA A 253 17.67 0.81 8.93
N ASP A 254 17.20 -0.43 9.08
CA ASP A 254 17.45 -1.26 10.28
C ASP A 254 18.77 -2.03 10.16
N GLU A 255 19.77 -1.61 10.91
CA GLU A 255 21.09 -2.25 10.99
C GLU A 255 21.05 -3.66 11.62
N THR A 256 19.96 -4.01 12.35
CA THR A 256 19.89 -5.28 13.10
C THR A 256 19.27 -6.42 12.31
N SER A 257 18.71 -6.11 11.16
CA SER A 257 18.04 -7.10 10.32
C SER A 257 17.97 -6.61 8.88
N SER A 258 18.47 -7.40 7.96
CA SER A 258 18.57 -7.02 6.57
C SER A 258 17.50 -7.69 5.70
N LEU A 259 16.93 -6.91 4.78
CA LEU A 259 16.18 -7.42 3.64
C LEU A 259 17.19 -7.92 2.61
N ARG A 260 17.03 -9.18 2.17
CA ARG A 260 17.90 -9.78 1.17
C ARG A 260 17.12 -10.41 0.02
N LEU A 261 17.83 -10.66 -1.07
CA LEU A 261 17.31 -11.36 -2.23
C LEU A 261 17.84 -12.79 -2.25
N CYS A 262 16.97 -13.79 -2.27
CA CYS A 262 17.36 -15.19 -2.32
C CYS A 262 18.07 -15.52 -3.64
N LYS A 263 19.29 -16.04 -3.59
CA LYS A 263 20.09 -16.39 -4.77
C LYS A 263 19.48 -17.50 -5.64
N ASN A 264 18.56 -18.30 -5.10
CA ASN A 264 17.90 -19.37 -5.84
C ASN A 264 16.55 -18.91 -6.44
N CYS A 265 15.62 -18.44 -5.63
CA CYS A 265 14.26 -18.15 -6.10
C CYS A 265 13.99 -16.67 -6.39
N MET A 266 14.98 -15.81 -6.20
CA MET A 266 14.92 -14.34 -6.42
C MET A 266 13.79 -13.64 -5.64
N LYS A 267 13.35 -14.19 -4.50
CA LYS A 267 12.40 -13.58 -3.61
C LYS A 267 13.12 -12.76 -2.53
N ALA A 268 12.51 -11.63 -2.17
CA ALA A 268 12.92 -10.90 -0.98
C ALA A 268 12.59 -11.72 0.27
N PHE A 269 13.50 -11.73 1.22
CA PHE A 269 13.33 -12.36 2.51
C PHE A 269 14.04 -11.55 3.60
N PHE A 270 13.72 -11.85 4.83
CA PHE A 270 14.22 -11.15 6.00
C PHE A 270 15.16 -12.05 6.78
N THR A 271 16.36 -11.58 7.07
CA THR A 271 17.36 -12.32 7.83
C THR A 271 17.94 -11.50 8.98
N LYS A 272 18.47 -12.18 9.98
CA LYS A 272 19.24 -11.60 11.08
C LYS A 272 20.75 -11.76 10.90
N SER A 273 21.16 -12.50 9.88
CA SER A 273 22.57 -12.78 9.59
C SER A 273 22.91 -12.29 8.20
N ASP A 274 24.01 -11.57 8.09
CA ASP A 274 24.53 -11.08 6.82
C ASP A 274 25.13 -12.19 5.95
N GLU A 275 25.23 -13.39 6.47
CA GLU A 275 25.76 -14.58 5.74
C GLU A 275 24.67 -15.41 5.06
N GLU A 276 23.37 -15.11 5.31
CA GLU A 276 22.28 -15.89 4.71
C GLU A 276 21.95 -15.42 3.29
N ASP A 277 22.24 -16.25 2.32
CA ASP A 277 21.99 -16.01 0.88
C ASP A 277 20.67 -16.64 0.38
N PHE A 278 20.01 -17.46 1.17
CA PHE A 278 18.83 -18.24 0.77
C PHE A 278 17.69 -18.06 1.76
N CYS A 279 16.47 -17.95 1.23
CA CYS A 279 15.26 -17.75 2.05
C CYS A 279 14.84 -19.03 2.81
N SER A 280 15.36 -20.19 2.45
CA SER A 280 15.10 -21.47 3.11
C SER A 280 16.18 -22.48 2.78
N PRO A 281 16.31 -23.57 3.60
CA PRO A 281 17.22 -24.69 3.32
C PRO A 281 16.95 -25.38 1.98
N GLU A 282 15.68 -25.45 1.56
CA GLU A 282 15.28 -26.03 0.27
C GLU A 282 15.84 -25.21 -0.91
N CYS A 283 15.81 -23.88 -0.79
CA CYS A 283 16.41 -23.00 -1.80
C CYS A 283 17.92 -23.15 -1.87
N GLU A 284 18.58 -23.31 -0.74
CA GLU A 284 20.02 -23.57 -0.70
C GLU A 284 20.38 -24.92 -1.36
N ALA A 285 19.62 -25.97 -1.03
CA ALA A 285 19.83 -27.29 -1.61
C ALA A 285 19.60 -27.31 -3.13
N ALA A 286 18.54 -26.65 -3.61
CA ALA A 286 18.23 -26.54 -5.03
C ALA A 286 19.36 -25.81 -5.80
N HIS A 287 19.83 -24.69 -5.27
CA HIS A 287 20.93 -23.92 -5.87
C HIS A 287 22.22 -24.72 -5.96
N LYS A 288 22.57 -25.50 -4.92
CA LYS A 288 23.74 -26.39 -4.92
C LYS A 288 23.62 -27.51 -5.95
N GLN A 289 22.40 -27.98 -6.24
CA GLN A 289 22.19 -29.02 -7.28
C GLN A 289 22.29 -28.44 -8.70
N GLU A 290 21.84 -27.23 -8.95
CA GLU A 290 21.94 -26.57 -10.25
C GLU A 290 23.41 -26.26 -10.64
N ASN A 291 24.22 -25.85 -9.67
CA ASN A 291 25.63 -25.52 -9.88
C ASN A 291 26.55 -26.75 -9.98
N LYS A 292 26.01 -27.97 -9.81
CA LYS A 292 26.77 -29.25 -10.03
C LYS A 292 26.56 -29.85 -11.42
N LYS A 293 25.68 -29.25 -12.23
CA LYS A 293 25.46 -29.65 -13.64
C LYS A 293 26.23 -28.74 -14.57
#